data_3354ef2fd3c66eeda092cc1fe7a61643
#
_entry.id   3354ef2fd3c66eeda092cc1fe7a61643
#
_cell.length_a   1.000
_cell.length_b   1.000
_cell.length_c   1.000
_cell.angle_alpha   90.00
_cell.angle_beta   90.00
_cell.angle_gamma   90.00
#
_symmetry.space_group_name_H-M   'P 1'
#
loop_
_entity.id
_entity.type
_entity.pdbx_description
1 polymer ?
#
loop_
_entity_poly.entity_id
_entity_poly.type
_entity_poly.pdbx_seq_one_letter_code
_entity_poly.pdbx_strand_id
1 'polypeptide(L)'
;METELLEISPVMPSQNIDRDVEWYEKQVGFHLIHKDNMYAVLKRKNLFIHLQWHADKEDDPLLGGSVIKIFVKNLEPIFKEFVKRGTIKPEKLRMNTDWNTNEFGFYDLNNNAIFIVEDI
;
A
#
# COMPACT_ATOMS: atom_id res chain seq x y z
N MET A 1 -8.48 34.23 7.44
CA MET A 1 -7.54 33.12 7.19
C MET A 1 -8.25 31.97 6.53
N GLU A 2 -7.66 31.37 5.52
CA GLU A 2 -8.19 30.22 4.84
C GLU A 2 -7.60 28.94 5.40
N THR A 3 -8.35 27.84 5.32
CA THR A 3 -7.83 26.52 5.63
C THR A 3 -6.87 26.10 4.51
N GLU A 4 -5.68 25.65 4.88
CA GLU A 4 -4.72 25.06 3.95
C GLU A 4 -4.91 23.55 3.93
N LEU A 5 -5.11 22.97 2.75
CA LEU A 5 -5.20 21.52 2.57
C LEU A 5 -3.78 20.96 2.43
N LEU A 6 -3.38 20.03 3.29
CA LEU A 6 -2.00 19.53 3.34
C LEU A 6 -1.82 18.21 2.60
N GLU A 7 -2.65 17.22 2.90
CA GLU A 7 -2.49 15.89 2.30
C GLU A 7 -3.73 15.03 2.52
N ILE A 8 -3.76 13.91 1.82
CA ILE A 8 -4.68 12.81 2.08
C ILE A 8 -3.82 11.57 2.28
N SER A 9 -3.98 10.89 3.41
CA SER A 9 -3.24 9.66 3.69
C SER A 9 -4.20 8.48 3.76
N PRO A 10 -3.91 7.39 3.02
CA PRO A 10 -4.70 6.16 3.16
C PRO A 10 -4.45 5.53 4.52
N VAL A 11 -5.52 5.03 5.14
CA VAL A 11 -5.46 4.28 6.39
C VAL A 11 -5.99 2.88 6.12
N MET A 12 -5.10 1.90 6.20
CA MET A 12 -5.41 0.51 5.88
C MET A 12 -5.75 -0.25 7.16
N PRO A 13 -6.85 -1.01 7.18
CA PRO A 13 -7.16 -1.85 8.33
C PRO A 13 -6.11 -2.94 8.51
N SER A 14 -5.71 -3.17 9.75
CA SER A 14 -4.69 -4.14 10.14
C SER A 14 -5.17 -4.96 11.32
N GLN A 15 -5.06 -6.26 11.22
CA GLN A 15 -5.36 -7.17 12.32
C GLN A 15 -4.18 -7.32 13.29
N ASN A 16 -2.97 -6.96 12.85
CA ASN A 16 -1.75 -7.10 13.65
C ASN A 16 -0.73 -6.05 13.19
N ILE A 17 -0.59 -4.99 13.97
CA ILE A 17 0.26 -3.85 13.60
C ILE A 17 1.72 -4.26 13.41
N ASP A 18 2.31 -4.99 14.36
CA ASP A 18 3.73 -5.38 14.27
C ASP A 18 4.03 -6.25 13.05
N ARG A 19 3.18 -7.25 12.81
CA ARG A 19 3.30 -8.11 11.64
C ARG A 19 3.21 -7.32 10.34
N ASP A 20 2.25 -6.40 10.26
CA ASP A 20 1.98 -5.67 9.04
C ASP A 20 3.00 -4.58 8.77
N VAL A 21 3.52 -3.91 9.80
CA VAL A 21 4.65 -2.99 9.65
C VAL A 21 5.85 -3.72 9.04
N GLU A 22 6.20 -4.90 9.57
CA GLU A 22 7.30 -5.70 9.04
C GLU A 22 7.04 -6.09 7.58
N TRP A 23 5.82 -6.50 7.25
CA TRP A 23 5.44 -6.86 5.89
C TRP A 23 5.59 -5.68 4.93
N TYR A 24 5.09 -4.49 5.31
CA TYR A 24 5.20 -3.30 4.46
C TYR A 24 6.65 -2.87 4.26
N GLU A 25 7.49 -2.99 5.28
CA GLU A 25 8.91 -2.67 5.15
C GLU A 25 9.60 -3.63 4.19
N LYS A 26 9.33 -4.93 4.33
CA LYS A 26 9.97 -5.96 3.53
C LYS A 26 9.43 -6.04 2.11
N GLN A 27 8.12 -5.95 1.93
CA GLN A 27 7.47 -6.21 0.66
C GLN A 27 7.17 -4.96 -0.17
N VAL A 28 7.03 -3.81 0.46
CA VAL A 28 6.62 -2.58 -0.23
C VAL A 28 7.68 -1.48 -0.12
N GLY A 29 8.64 -1.64 0.78
CA GLY A 29 9.72 -0.68 0.94
C GLY A 29 9.31 0.60 1.65
N PHE A 30 8.22 0.59 2.39
CA PHE A 30 7.84 1.69 3.26
C PHE A 30 8.52 1.53 4.61
N HIS A 31 8.93 2.63 5.21
CA HIS A 31 9.64 2.64 6.49
C HIS A 31 8.76 3.14 7.61
N LEU A 32 8.87 2.50 8.78
CA LEU A 32 8.13 2.91 9.95
C LEU A 32 8.59 4.29 10.43
N ILE A 33 7.63 5.20 10.62
CA ILE A 33 7.86 6.52 11.22
C ILE A 33 7.45 6.50 12.69
N HIS A 34 6.27 5.96 12.99
CA HIS A 34 5.72 5.88 14.34
C HIS A 34 4.72 4.74 14.44
N LYS A 35 4.68 4.10 15.60
CA LYS A 35 3.60 3.12 15.88
C LYS A 35 3.32 3.04 17.37
N ASP A 36 2.11 2.57 17.67
CA ASP A 36 1.74 2.01 18.96
C ASP A 36 0.98 0.70 18.72
N ASN A 37 0.26 0.19 19.71
CA ASN A 37 -0.47 -1.07 19.57
C ASN A 37 -1.65 -1.01 18.59
N MET A 38 -2.13 0.19 18.31
CA MET A 38 -3.38 0.42 17.58
C MET A 38 -3.17 1.08 16.22
N TYR A 39 -1.99 1.65 15.99
CA TYR A 39 -1.78 2.50 14.83
C TYR A 39 -0.32 2.49 14.38
N ALA A 40 -0.10 2.67 13.08
CA ALA A 40 1.24 2.85 12.54
C ALA A 40 1.23 3.86 11.40
N VAL A 41 2.32 4.60 11.28
CA VAL A 41 2.57 5.53 10.17
C VAL A 41 3.82 5.05 9.45
N LEU A 42 3.70 4.80 8.15
CA LEU A 42 4.77 4.33 7.28
C LEU A 42 4.99 5.34 6.16
N LYS A 43 6.22 5.45 5.70
CA LYS A 43 6.60 6.41 4.67
C LYS A 43 7.56 5.80 3.65
N ARG A 44 7.33 6.12 2.38
CA ARG A 44 8.30 5.89 1.31
C ARG A 44 8.36 7.16 0.45
N LYS A 45 9.55 7.80 0.37
CA LYS A 45 9.70 9.11 -0.29
C LYS A 45 8.76 10.13 0.36
N ASN A 46 7.84 10.69 -0.42
CA ASN A 46 6.84 11.65 0.07
C ASN A 46 5.45 11.02 0.27
N LEU A 47 5.37 9.70 0.18
CA LEU A 47 4.10 8.98 0.31
C LEU A 47 3.97 8.37 1.69
N PHE A 48 2.75 8.42 2.24
CA PHE A 48 2.43 7.85 3.55
C PHE A 48 1.36 6.77 3.41
N ILE A 49 1.50 5.71 4.19
CA ILE A 49 0.45 4.71 4.42
C ILE A 49 0.33 4.58 5.93
N HIS A 50 -0.90 4.67 6.42
CA HIS A 50 -1.20 4.43 7.83
C HIS A 50 -1.84 3.06 7.98
N LEU A 51 -1.64 2.44 9.13
CA LEU A 51 -2.32 1.21 9.53
C LEU A 51 -3.11 1.48 10.79
N GLN A 52 -4.36 1.01 10.84
CA GLN A 52 -5.20 1.10 12.03
C GLN A 52 -5.64 -0.29 12.42
N TRP A 53 -5.44 -0.64 13.69
CA TRP A 53 -5.79 -1.96 14.19
C TRP A 53 -7.30 -2.16 14.28
N HIS A 54 -7.74 -3.36 13.88
CA HIS A 54 -9.11 -3.84 14.05
C HIS A 54 -9.04 -5.29 14.55
N ALA A 55 -9.92 -5.62 15.49
CA ALA A 55 -9.92 -6.94 16.12
C ALA A 55 -10.44 -8.05 15.19
N ASP A 56 -11.11 -7.69 14.11
CA ASP A 56 -11.79 -8.62 13.19
C ASP A 56 -12.89 -9.41 13.90
N LYS A 57 -13.74 -8.68 14.63
CA LYS A 57 -14.92 -9.20 15.32
C LYS A 57 -16.16 -8.41 14.91
N GLU A 58 -17.34 -8.89 15.30
CA GLU A 58 -18.60 -8.28 14.93
C GLU A 58 -18.70 -6.78 15.27
N ASP A 59 -18.21 -6.40 16.46
CA ASP A 59 -18.24 -4.99 16.93
C ASP A 59 -17.01 -4.18 16.51
N ASP A 60 -16.01 -4.81 15.94
CA ASP A 60 -14.82 -4.15 15.39
C ASP A 60 -14.33 -4.96 14.18
N PRO A 61 -15.04 -4.88 13.05
CA PRO A 61 -14.71 -5.69 11.88
C PRO A 61 -13.44 -5.20 11.20
N LEU A 62 -12.68 -6.17 10.65
CA LEU A 62 -11.61 -5.86 9.73
C LEU A 62 -12.25 -5.52 8.38
N LEU A 63 -12.21 -4.24 8.01
CA LEU A 63 -12.80 -3.76 6.78
C LEU A 63 -11.87 -4.11 5.62
N GLY A 64 -11.92 -5.35 5.16
CA GLY A 64 -11.15 -5.78 3.98
C GLY A 64 -11.62 -5.11 2.70
N GLY A 65 -10.82 -5.19 1.65
CA GLY A 65 -11.17 -4.68 0.35
C GLY A 65 -10.84 -3.21 0.11
N SER A 66 -10.05 -2.59 0.98
CA SER A 66 -9.47 -1.27 0.67
C SER A 66 -8.61 -1.37 -0.57
N VAL A 67 -8.66 -0.35 -1.42
CA VAL A 67 -7.86 -0.31 -2.66
C VAL A 67 -7.17 1.04 -2.72
N ILE A 68 -5.86 1.01 -2.91
CA ILE A 68 -5.10 2.22 -3.21
C ILE A 68 -4.33 2.05 -4.52
N LYS A 69 -4.13 3.16 -5.21
CA LYS A 69 -3.31 3.21 -6.41
C LYS A 69 -2.19 4.21 -6.20
N ILE A 70 -0.96 3.76 -6.40
CA ILE A 70 0.21 4.61 -6.36
C ILE A 70 0.61 4.88 -7.80
N PHE A 71 0.49 6.14 -8.23
CA PHE A 71 0.84 6.54 -9.58
C PHE A 71 2.32 6.89 -9.66
N VAL A 72 3.00 6.35 -10.66
CA VAL A 72 4.44 6.50 -10.83
C VAL A 72 4.79 6.94 -12.25
N LYS A 73 5.99 7.47 -12.40
CA LYS A 73 6.68 7.59 -13.70
C LYS A 73 7.75 6.51 -13.74
N ASN A 74 7.91 5.86 -14.89
CA ASN A 74 8.85 4.76 -15.07
C ASN A 74 8.51 3.57 -14.17
N LEU A 75 7.56 2.78 -14.61
CA LEU A 75 7.12 1.60 -13.87
C LEU A 75 8.22 0.54 -13.74
N GLU A 76 9.08 0.40 -14.73
CA GLU A 76 10.03 -0.71 -14.82
C GLU A 76 10.95 -0.86 -13.60
N PRO A 77 11.60 0.20 -13.07
CA PRO A 77 12.47 0.02 -11.91
C PRO A 77 11.75 -0.50 -10.68
N ILE A 78 10.56 0.03 -10.36
CA ILE A 78 9.80 -0.42 -9.20
C ILE A 78 9.20 -1.80 -9.44
N PHE A 79 8.84 -2.14 -10.66
CA PHE A 79 8.40 -3.50 -11.00
C PHE A 79 9.53 -4.51 -10.71
N LYS A 80 10.73 -4.24 -11.19
CA LYS A 80 11.89 -5.11 -10.92
C LYS A 80 12.20 -5.22 -9.43
N GLU A 81 12.09 -4.13 -8.71
CA GLU A 81 12.27 -4.12 -7.26
C GLU A 81 11.28 -5.07 -6.59
N PHE A 82 10.01 -5.01 -6.95
CA PHE A 82 8.96 -5.79 -6.29
C PHE A 82 9.03 -7.27 -6.67
N VAL A 83 9.48 -7.59 -7.87
CA VAL A 83 9.80 -8.98 -8.23
C VAL A 83 10.95 -9.50 -7.36
N LYS A 84 12.00 -8.70 -7.19
CA LYS A 84 13.16 -9.08 -6.36
C LYS A 84 12.78 -9.24 -4.89
N ARG A 85 11.86 -8.40 -4.39
CA ARG A 85 11.34 -8.53 -3.01
C ARG A 85 10.46 -9.76 -2.83
N GLY A 86 10.01 -10.37 -3.92
CA GLY A 86 9.07 -11.49 -3.88
C GLY A 86 7.62 -11.05 -3.67
N THR A 87 7.34 -9.76 -3.78
CA THR A 87 6.00 -9.22 -3.59
C THR A 87 5.06 -9.62 -4.72
N ILE A 88 5.57 -9.66 -5.95
CA ILE A 88 4.80 -10.06 -7.13
C ILE A 88 5.60 -11.03 -7.99
N LYS A 89 4.87 -11.81 -8.79
CA LYS A 89 5.46 -12.61 -9.85
C LYS A 89 5.51 -11.81 -11.16
N PRO A 90 6.53 -12.01 -12.02
CA PRO A 90 6.68 -11.23 -13.26
C PRO A 90 5.44 -11.23 -14.16
N GLU A 91 4.71 -12.33 -14.21
CA GLU A 91 3.51 -12.47 -15.04
C GLU A 91 2.33 -11.60 -14.60
N LYS A 92 2.41 -10.97 -13.43
CA LYS A 92 1.36 -10.04 -12.95
C LYS A 92 1.42 -8.67 -13.60
N LEU A 93 2.48 -8.36 -14.32
CA LEU A 93 2.58 -7.09 -15.03
C LEU A 93 1.55 -7.03 -16.16
N ARG A 94 0.79 -5.95 -16.18
CA ARG A 94 -0.16 -5.64 -17.26
C ARG A 94 0.35 -4.43 -18.01
N MET A 95 0.57 -4.62 -19.32
CA MET A 95 1.02 -3.56 -20.21
C MET A 95 -0.12 -3.15 -21.13
N ASN A 96 -0.23 -1.85 -21.40
CA ASN A 96 -1.20 -1.30 -22.35
C ASN A 96 -2.63 -1.77 -22.07
N THR A 97 -3.08 -1.55 -20.85
CA THR A 97 -4.44 -1.91 -20.46
C THR A 97 -5.48 -1.15 -21.29
N ASP A 98 -6.72 -1.64 -21.30
CA ASP A 98 -7.82 -0.98 -22.01
C ASP A 98 -8.10 0.44 -21.50
N TRP A 99 -7.66 0.74 -20.28
CA TRP A 99 -7.79 2.07 -19.64
C TRP A 99 -6.48 2.88 -19.69
N ASN A 100 -5.57 2.52 -20.58
CA ASN A 100 -4.34 3.27 -20.87
C ASN A 100 -3.37 3.37 -19.70
N THR A 101 -3.06 2.23 -19.11
CA THR A 101 -2.03 2.15 -18.07
C THR A 101 -1.10 0.97 -18.30
N ASN A 102 0.09 1.07 -17.69
CA ASN A 102 0.91 -0.09 -17.36
C ASN A 102 0.84 -0.23 -15.85
N GLU A 103 0.56 -1.42 -15.32
CA GLU A 103 0.34 -1.56 -13.90
C GLU A 103 0.58 -2.97 -13.38
N PHE A 104 0.75 -3.08 -12.09
CA PHE A 104 0.68 -4.34 -11.36
C PHE A 104 0.06 -4.08 -10.00
N GLY A 105 -0.51 -5.12 -9.41
CA GLY A 105 -1.14 -5.01 -8.11
C GLY A 105 -0.90 -6.24 -7.26
N PHE A 106 -1.08 -6.09 -5.97
CA PHE A 106 -0.91 -7.16 -4.99
C PHE A 106 -1.77 -6.86 -3.77
N TYR A 107 -1.94 -7.88 -2.91
CA TYR A 107 -2.68 -7.75 -1.66
C TYR A 107 -1.73 -7.77 -0.49
N ASP A 108 -2.05 -6.99 0.54
CA ASP A 108 -1.37 -7.13 1.83
C ASP A 108 -1.97 -8.31 2.63
N LEU A 109 -1.51 -8.50 3.86
CA LEU A 109 -1.95 -9.63 4.69
C LEU A 109 -3.39 -9.50 5.20
N ASN A 110 -4.03 -8.36 4.99
CA ASN A 110 -5.42 -8.09 5.38
C ASN A 110 -6.34 -7.92 4.16
N ASN A 111 -5.89 -8.37 2.98
CA ASN A 111 -6.62 -8.26 1.72
C ASN A 111 -6.86 -6.82 1.26
N ASN A 112 -6.05 -5.88 1.69
CA ASN A 112 -6.03 -4.55 1.09
C ASN A 112 -5.26 -4.62 -0.22
N ALA A 113 -5.81 -4.08 -1.29
CA ALA A 113 -5.17 -4.11 -2.60
C ALA A 113 -4.32 -2.86 -2.82
N ILE A 114 -3.12 -3.06 -3.32
CA ILE A 114 -2.18 -1.99 -3.65
C ILE A 114 -1.81 -2.15 -5.12
N PHE A 115 -2.05 -1.10 -5.91
CA PHE A 115 -1.66 -1.08 -7.32
C PHE A 115 -0.58 -0.03 -7.53
N ILE A 116 0.40 -0.37 -8.36
CA ILE A 116 1.41 0.57 -8.86
C ILE A 116 1.05 0.81 -10.32
N VAL A 117 0.82 2.06 -10.69
CA VAL A 117 0.18 2.43 -11.95
C VAL A 117 0.99 3.52 -12.66
N GLU A 118 1.25 3.30 -13.93
CA GLU A 118 1.82 4.31 -14.81
C GLU A 118 0.80 4.63 -15.91
N ASP A 119 0.40 5.90 -16.01
CA ASP A 119 -0.46 6.35 -17.10
C ASP A 119 0.34 6.42 -18.42
N ILE A 120 -0.27 5.98 -19.51
CA ILE A 120 0.33 6.01 -20.84
C ILE A 120 -0.52 6.73 -21.86
#